data_3d26b13ae9272e5c59f28e9be9a0ee6f
#
_entry.id   3d26b13ae9272e5c59f28e9be9a0ee6f
#
_cell.length_a   1.000
_cell.length_b   1.000
_cell.length_c   1.000
_cell.angle_alpha   90.00
_cell.angle_beta   90.00
_cell.angle_gamma   90.00
#
_symmetry.space_group_name_H-M   'P 1'
#
loop_
_entity.id
_entity.type
_entity.pdbx_description
1 polymer ?
#
loop_
_entity_poly.entity_id
_entity_poly.type
_entity_poly.pdbx_seq_one_letter_code
_entity_poly.pdbx_strand_id
1 'polypeptide(L)'
;MYPFKIGVMLDSFRLPIDQALDKAAEVGGQGLQVYATYGEMAPENLSHEARKAFLDKVYSRGLVISALCGDLGKGFTDPALNPGLIEKSKRILDLAVELETNVVTTHIGRVPENPGCDTYKIMQEACHELAEYADSLKAHFAIETGPEPAKRLADFLDTLGSRGVAVNYDPANLTMCVDDDAAKGVYALKNYIVHTHAKDGMRGTEPPYVEVPLGEGDVHWDEYLRALDEIGFKGFLTIERECGDTPEKDIALAVRFLEGKIR
;
A
#
# COMPACT_ATOMS: atom_id res chain seq x y z
N MET A 1 4.31 -3.92 -23.74
CA MET A 1 3.09 -4.24 -22.94
C MET A 1 3.56 -4.81 -21.62
N TYR A 2 3.27 -4.13 -20.52
CA TYR A 2 3.64 -4.59 -19.18
C TYR A 2 2.56 -5.54 -18.60
N PRO A 3 2.92 -6.44 -17.68
CA PRO A 3 1.99 -7.43 -17.11
C PRO A 3 1.16 -6.89 -15.93
N PHE A 4 1.17 -5.58 -15.71
CA PHE A 4 0.54 -4.96 -14.55
C PHE A 4 -0.97 -4.87 -14.69
N LYS A 5 -1.67 -4.92 -13.57
CA LYS A 5 -3.10 -4.68 -13.45
C LYS A 5 -3.34 -3.31 -12.80
N ILE A 6 -4.47 -2.69 -13.07
CA ILE A 6 -4.84 -1.42 -12.43
C ILE A 6 -5.72 -1.71 -11.22
N GLY A 7 -5.25 -1.29 -10.05
CA GLY A 7 -6.02 -1.27 -8.81
C GLY A 7 -6.48 0.14 -8.46
N VAL A 8 -7.39 0.24 -7.50
CA VAL A 8 -7.84 1.52 -6.93
C VAL A 8 -7.98 1.37 -5.41
N MET A 9 -7.48 2.35 -4.67
CA MET A 9 -7.83 2.53 -3.26
C MET A 9 -9.29 2.94 -3.16
N LEU A 10 -10.13 2.08 -2.56
CA LEU A 10 -11.58 2.29 -2.55
C LEU A 10 -11.95 3.59 -1.83
N ASP A 11 -11.29 3.88 -0.73
CA ASP A 11 -11.52 5.05 0.11
C ASP A 11 -11.12 6.38 -0.58
N SER A 12 -10.27 6.33 -1.60
CA SER A 12 -9.90 7.50 -2.41
C SER A 12 -11.09 8.11 -3.15
N PHE A 13 -12.15 7.35 -3.42
CA PHE A 13 -13.38 7.91 -4.00
C PHE A 13 -14.15 8.81 -3.04
N ARG A 14 -13.97 8.67 -1.71
CA ARG A 14 -14.71 9.40 -0.67
C ARG A 14 -16.24 9.21 -0.79
N LEU A 15 -16.65 8.02 -1.21
CA LEU A 15 -18.03 7.61 -1.40
C LEU A 15 -18.41 6.48 -0.43
N PRO A 16 -19.70 6.24 -0.16
CA PRO A 16 -20.17 5.02 0.48
C PRO A 16 -19.68 3.78 -0.30
N ILE A 17 -19.39 2.69 0.40
CA ILE A 17 -18.73 1.49 -0.16
C ILE A 17 -19.39 0.99 -1.45
N ASP A 18 -20.72 0.81 -1.48
CA ASP A 18 -21.39 0.28 -2.68
C ASP A 18 -21.23 1.23 -3.89
N GLN A 19 -21.25 2.54 -3.68
CA GLN A 19 -21.02 3.52 -4.73
C GLN A 19 -19.58 3.55 -5.19
N ALA A 20 -18.63 3.42 -4.25
CA ALA A 20 -17.21 3.34 -4.55
C ALA A 20 -16.87 2.08 -5.36
N LEU A 21 -17.48 0.92 -5.03
CA LEU A 21 -17.35 -0.31 -5.81
C LEU A 21 -17.87 -0.16 -7.24
N ASP A 22 -19.06 0.46 -7.40
CA ASP A 22 -19.62 0.73 -8.73
C ASP A 22 -18.70 1.65 -9.54
N LYS A 23 -18.17 2.69 -8.89
CA LYS A 23 -17.28 3.65 -9.51
C LYS A 23 -15.94 3.03 -9.89
N ALA A 24 -15.36 2.17 -9.04
CA ALA A 24 -14.12 1.46 -9.34
C ALA A 24 -14.25 0.57 -10.59
N ALA A 25 -15.37 -0.13 -10.73
CA ALA A 25 -15.66 -0.93 -11.93
C ALA A 25 -15.89 -0.03 -13.17
N GLU A 26 -16.65 1.07 -13.02
CA GLU A 26 -16.94 2.03 -14.10
C GLU A 26 -15.68 2.64 -14.71
N VAL A 27 -14.69 3.00 -13.87
CA VAL A 27 -13.44 3.60 -14.36
C VAL A 27 -12.46 2.58 -14.95
N GLY A 28 -12.73 1.29 -14.83
CA GLY A 28 -11.88 0.22 -15.39
C GLY A 28 -10.87 -0.37 -14.39
N GLY A 29 -11.08 -0.17 -13.09
CA GLY A 29 -10.30 -0.85 -12.06
C GLY A 29 -10.49 -2.36 -12.13
N GLN A 30 -9.43 -3.11 -11.77
CA GLN A 30 -9.42 -4.57 -11.75
C GLN A 30 -9.22 -5.12 -10.33
N GLY A 31 -8.59 -4.36 -9.47
CA GLY A 31 -8.35 -4.69 -8.08
C GLY A 31 -8.66 -3.54 -7.14
N LEU A 32 -8.90 -3.87 -5.89
CA LEU A 32 -9.23 -2.91 -4.83
C LEU A 32 -8.25 -3.05 -3.69
N GLN A 33 -7.80 -1.92 -3.15
CA GLN A 33 -7.27 -1.84 -1.80
C GLN A 33 -8.33 -1.19 -0.92
N VAL A 34 -8.58 -1.75 0.26
CA VAL A 34 -9.68 -1.33 1.15
C VAL A 34 -9.14 -1.08 2.55
N TYR A 35 -9.50 0.05 3.15
CA TYR A 35 -9.17 0.32 4.55
C TYR A 35 -9.93 -0.66 5.47
N ALA A 36 -9.17 -1.31 6.37
CA ALA A 36 -9.69 -2.26 7.35
C ALA A 36 -9.49 -1.79 8.80
N THR A 37 -9.19 -0.50 9.00
CA THR A 37 -8.86 0.05 10.32
C THR A 37 -10.01 0.79 11.00
N TYR A 38 -11.08 1.04 10.27
CA TYR A 38 -12.26 1.78 10.77
C TYR A 38 -13.55 1.41 10.01
N GLY A 39 -14.67 1.94 10.52
CA GLY A 39 -15.97 1.80 9.86
C GLY A 39 -16.48 0.36 9.78
N GLU A 40 -17.25 0.08 8.75
CA GLU A 40 -17.87 -1.24 8.55
C GLU A 40 -16.84 -2.32 8.14
N MET A 41 -15.67 -1.93 7.61
CA MET A 41 -14.62 -2.86 7.20
C MET A 41 -13.65 -3.23 8.32
N ALA A 42 -13.76 -2.63 9.51
CA ALA A 42 -12.93 -3.05 10.65
C ALA A 42 -13.27 -4.49 11.07
N PRO A 43 -12.27 -5.33 11.40
CA PRO A 43 -12.48 -6.75 11.72
C PRO A 43 -13.55 -7.01 12.77
N GLU A 44 -13.66 -6.13 13.78
CA GLU A 44 -14.65 -6.21 14.87
C GLU A 44 -16.08 -5.89 14.44
N ASN A 45 -16.26 -5.17 13.33
CA ASN A 45 -17.57 -4.75 12.81
C ASN A 45 -18.07 -5.66 11.69
N LEU A 46 -17.22 -6.52 11.14
CA LEU A 46 -17.52 -7.34 9.97
C LEU A 46 -17.72 -8.81 10.36
N SER A 47 -18.98 -9.24 10.51
CA SER A 47 -19.30 -10.65 10.79
C SER A 47 -18.85 -11.56 9.63
N HIS A 48 -18.75 -12.86 9.88
CA HIS A 48 -18.38 -13.83 8.84
C HIS A 48 -19.31 -13.77 7.62
N GLU A 49 -20.62 -13.65 7.84
CA GLU A 49 -21.60 -13.51 6.77
C GLU A 49 -21.42 -12.20 6.00
N ALA A 50 -21.07 -11.10 6.70
CA ALA A 50 -20.82 -9.81 6.07
C ALA A 50 -19.53 -9.84 5.20
N ARG A 51 -18.48 -10.58 5.62
CA ARG A 51 -17.26 -10.79 4.83
C ARG A 51 -17.56 -11.47 3.50
N LYS A 52 -18.37 -12.56 3.55
CA LYS A 52 -18.82 -13.24 2.35
C LYS A 52 -19.68 -12.35 1.45
N ALA A 53 -20.64 -11.63 2.03
CA ALA A 53 -21.49 -10.71 1.28
C ALA A 53 -20.66 -9.58 0.62
N PHE A 54 -19.60 -9.11 1.27
CA PHE A 54 -18.69 -8.11 0.68
C PHE A 54 -17.92 -8.70 -0.50
N LEU A 55 -17.37 -9.91 -0.37
CA LEU A 55 -16.72 -10.61 -1.49
C LEU A 55 -17.68 -10.79 -2.67
N ASP A 56 -18.92 -11.22 -2.43
CA ASP A 56 -19.93 -11.37 -3.48
C ASP A 56 -20.21 -10.03 -4.20
N LYS A 57 -20.25 -8.91 -3.46
CA LYS A 57 -20.39 -7.57 -4.03
C LYS A 57 -19.20 -7.19 -4.91
N VAL A 58 -17.97 -7.48 -4.47
CA VAL A 58 -16.73 -7.21 -5.23
C VAL A 58 -16.71 -8.04 -6.52
N TYR A 59 -16.94 -9.34 -6.41
CA TYR A 59 -16.90 -10.25 -7.56
C TYR A 59 -18.02 -10.01 -8.56
N SER A 60 -19.22 -9.63 -8.11
CA SER A 60 -20.34 -9.30 -9.02
C SER A 60 -20.02 -8.13 -9.96
N ARG A 61 -19.01 -7.32 -9.63
CA ARG A 61 -18.50 -6.19 -10.43
C ARG A 61 -17.26 -6.52 -11.24
N GLY A 62 -16.82 -7.79 -11.22
CA GLY A 62 -15.58 -8.22 -11.91
C GLY A 62 -14.29 -7.75 -11.24
N LEU A 63 -14.36 -7.32 -9.98
CA LEU A 63 -13.24 -6.83 -9.19
C LEU A 63 -12.68 -7.94 -8.29
N VAL A 64 -11.44 -7.74 -7.79
CA VAL A 64 -10.84 -8.57 -6.73
C VAL A 64 -10.27 -7.64 -5.63
N ILE A 65 -10.08 -8.17 -4.43
CA ILE A 65 -9.37 -7.42 -3.38
C ILE A 65 -7.87 -7.69 -3.56
N SER A 66 -7.09 -6.67 -3.89
CA SER A 66 -5.63 -6.78 -4.08
C SER A 66 -4.86 -6.65 -2.77
N ALA A 67 -5.37 -5.86 -1.83
CA ALA A 67 -4.79 -5.65 -0.51
C ALA A 67 -5.82 -5.07 0.47
N LEU A 68 -5.58 -5.21 1.77
CA LEU A 68 -6.20 -4.38 2.80
C LEU A 68 -5.21 -3.32 3.28
N CYS A 69 -5.72 -2.12 3.56
CA CYS A 69 -4.95 -1.11 4.29
C CYS A 69 -5.16 -1.30 5.79
N GLY A 70 -4.08 -1.65 6.48
CA GLY A 70 -4.02 -1.85 7.92
C GLY A 70 -3.34 -0.71 8.67
N ASP A 71 -3.23 0.48 8.07
CA ASP A 71 -2.60 1.62 8.72
C ASP A 71 -3.47 2.15 9.86
N LEU A 72 -2.96 2.02 11.07
CA LEU A 72 -3.59 2.47 12.30
C LEU A 72 -3.28 3.94 12.64
N GLY A 73 -2.61 4.67 11.74
CA GLY A 73 -2.20 6.06 11.93
C GLY A 73 -1.11 6.24 13.00
N LYS A 74 -0.42 5.17 13.37
CA LYS A 74 0.66 5.13 14.35
C LYS A 74 1.80 4.26 13.85
N GLY A 75 3.02 4.73 14.05
CA GLY A 75 4.19 3.87 13.83
C GLY A 75 4.39 2.89 14.99
N PHE A 76 5.24 1.89 14.77
CA PHE A 76 5.60 0.91 15.80
C PHE A 76 6.84 1.33 16.62
N THR A 77 6.85 2.59 17.04
CA THR A 77 8.01 3.23 17.73
C THR A 77 7.84 3.34 19.23
N ASP A 78 6.65 3.07 19.77
CA ASP A 78 6.32 3.20 21.19
C ASP A 78 6.01 1.81 21.79
N PRO A 79 6.86 1.31 22.71
CA PRO A 79 6.67 0.00 23.33
C PRO A 79 5.40 -0.10 24.17
N ALA A 80 4.84 1.03 24.62
CA ALA A 80 3.58 1.04 25.36
C ALA A 80 2.35 0.87 24.44
N LEU A 81 2.45 1.34 23.21
CA LEU A 81 1.37 1.23 22.22
C LEU A 81 1.45 -0.04 21.38
N ASN A 82 2.66 -0.55 21.11
CA ASN A 82 2.90 -1.67 20.21
C ASN A 82 2.06 -2.93 20.51
N PRO A 83 1.86 -3.39 21.77
CA PRO A 83 1.04 -4.58 22.00
C PRO A 83 -0.39 -4.45 21.45
N GLY A 84 -1.01 -3.28 21.61
CA GLY A 84 -2.36 -3.02 21.07
C GLY A 84 -2.39 -2.86 19.56
N LEU A 85 -1.35 -2.26 18.97
CA LEU A 85 -1.21 -2.11 17.51
C LEU A 85 -0.96 -3.46 16.84
N ILE A 86 -0.09 -4.29 17.41
CA ILE A 86 0.21 -5.66 16.92
C ILE A 86 -1.05 -6.52 16.93
N GLU A 87 -1.81 -6.52 18.03
CA GLU A 87 -3.04 -7.29 18.13
C GLU A 87 -4.08 -6.89 17.06
N LYS A 88 -4.26 -5.58 16.84
CA LYS A 88 -5.13 -5.07 15.77
C LYS A 88 -4.63 -5.46 14.39
N SER A 89 -3.34 -5.32 14.12
CA SER A 89 -2.74 -5.68 12.83
C SER A 89 -2.88 -7.18 12.54
N LYS A 90 -2.75 -8.06 13.54
CA LYS A 90 -2.99 -9.50 13.40
C LYS A 90 -4.44 -9.79 12.98
N ARG A 91 -5.43 -9.12 13.58
CA ARG A 91 -6.84 -9.26 13.19
C ARG A 91 -7.10 -8.81 11.75
N ILE A 92 -6.39 -7.77 11.29
CA ILE A 92 -6.50 -7.32 9.89
C ILE A 92 -5.84 -8.34 8.94
N LEU A 93 -4.72 -8.97 9.34
CA LEU A 93 -4.10 -10.07 8.59
C LEU A 93 -5.04 -11.27 8.48
N ASP A 94 -5.74 -11.66 9.57
CA ASP A 94 -6.76 -12.69 9.52
C ASP A 94 -7.90 -12.33 8.57
N LEU A 95 -8.39 -11.09 8.65
CA LEU A 95 -9.44 -10.59 7.76
C LEU A 95 -9.00 -10.61 6.30
N ALA A 96 -7.73 -10.27 6.00
CA ALA A 96 -7.21 -10.31 4.64
C ALA A 96 -7.32 -11.71 4.03
N VAL A 97 -6.92 -12.75 4.78
CA VAL A 97 -7.04 -14.14 4.33
C VAL A 97 -8.51 -14.53 4.10
N GLU A 98 -9.42 -14.12 4.99
CA GLU A 98 -10.85 -14.39 4.83
C GLU A 98 -11.49 -13.62 3.66
N LEU A 99 -10.90 -12.47 3.29
CA LEU A 99 -11.31 -11.68 2.12
C LEU A 99 -10.50 -12.04 0.85
N GLU A 100 -9.86 -13.21 0.84
CA GLU A 100 -9.18 -13.81 -0.31
C GLU A 100 -8.04 -12.92 -0.87
N THR A 101 -7.43 -12.09 -0.01
CA THR A 101 -6.16 -11.40 -0.30
C THR A 101 -5.09 -11.83 0.71
N ASN A 102 -3.84 -11.68 0.34
CA ASN A 102 -2.73 -12.02 1.22
C ASN A 102 -1.81 -10.83 1.51
N VAL A 103 -2.26 -9.60 1.24
CA VAL A 103 -1.48 -8.39 1.45
C VAL A 103 -2.20 -7.45 2.41
N VAL A 104 -1.50 -7.06 3.48
CA VAL A 104 -1.92 -5.97 4.37
C VAL A 104 -0.86 -4.88 4.32
N THR A 105 -1.23 -3.71 3.82
CA THR A 105 -0.34 -2.54 3.73
C THR A 105 -0.40 -1.71 4.99
N THR A 106 0.71 -1.09 5.40
CA THR A 106 0.75 -0.23 6.58
C THR A 106 1.98 0.66 6.60
N HIS A 107 1.90 1.79 7.32
CA HIS A 107 3.06 2.57 7.73
C HIS A 107 3.57 2.07 9.09
N ILE A 108 4.89 2.06 9.26
CA ILE A 108 5.53 1.62 10.52
C ILE A 108 6.17 2.78 11.30
N GLY A 109 6.07 4.00 10.77
CA GLY A 109 6.88 5.15 11.21
C GLY A 109 8.21 5.20 10.46
N ARG A 110 9.01 6.23 10.75
CA ARG A 110 10.30 6.41 10.08
C ARG A 110 11.37 5.50 10.67
N VAL A 111 12.01 4.70 9.84
CA VAL A 111 13.15 3.85 10.25
C VAL A 111 14.34 4.74 10.59
N PRO A 112 14.88 4.67 11.84
CA PRO A 112 16.04 5.44 12.25
C PRO A 112 17.31 5.09 11.44
N GLU A 113 18.20 6.08 11.28
CA GLU A 113 19.51 5.87 10.63
C GLU A 113 20.46 4.99 11.45
N ASN A 114 20.36 5.08 12.77
CA ASN A 114 21.21 4.31 13.67
C ASN A 114 20.53 3.01 14.12
N PRO A 115 20.94 1.84 13.60
CA PRO A 115 20.37 0.56 14.03
C PRO A 115 20.59 0.22 15.50
N GLY A 116 21.53 0.91 16.15
CA GLY A 116 21.84 0.71 17.59
C GLY A 116 20.90 1.44 18.53
N CYS A 117 20.05 2.36 18.06
CA CYS A 117 19.15 3.12 18.93
C CYS A 117 17.94 2.29 19.39
N ASP A 118 17.34 2.69 20.50
CA ASP A 118 16.22 1.95 21.09
C ASP A 118 14.98 1.96 20.19
N THR A 119 14.68 3.08 19.52
CA THR A 119 13.55 3.16 18.58
C THR A 119 13.68 2.15 17.45
N TYR A 120 14.88 1.97 16.89
CA TYR A 120 15.11 0.97 15.84
C TYR A 120 14.81 -0.44 16.34
N LYS A 121 15.27 -0.81 17.53
CA LYS A 121 15.05 -2.13 18.13
C LYS A 121 13.57 -2.38 18.44
N ILE A 122 12.88 -1.35 18.98
CA ILE A 122 11.44 -1.41 19.27
C ILE A 122 10.65 -1.66 17.98
N MET A 123 10.97 -0.94 16.89
CA MET A 123 10.35 -1.16 15.58
C MET A 123 10.68 -2.55 15.03
N GLN A 124 11.94 -2.98 15.14
CA GLN A 124 12.40 -4.29 14.65
C GLN A 124 11.64 -5.44 15.34
N GLU A 125 11.49 -5.40 16.66
CA GLU A 125 10.75 -6.41 17.43
C GLU A 125 9.28 -6.48 17.01
N ALA A 126 8.61 -5.34 16.91
CA ALA A 126 7.20 -5.27 16.51
C ALA A 126 6.98 -5.74 15.06
N CYS A 127 7.82 -5.28 14.13
CA CYS A 127 7.72 -5.66 12.72
C CYS A 127 8.09 -7.13 12.50
N HIS A 128 9.07 -7.67 13.23
CA HIS A 128 9.40 -9.10 13.20
C HIS A 128 8.21 -9.96 13.64
N GLU A 129 7.57 -9.63 14.76
CA GLU A 129 6.40 -10.36 15.27
C GLU A 129 5.25 -10.36 14.23
N LEU A 130 4.98 -9.23 13.59
CA LEU A 130 3.94 -9.13 12.57
C LEU A 130 4.32 -9.86 11.28
N ALA A 131 5.58 -9.82 10.88
CA ALA A 131 6.08 -10.56 9.73
C ALA A 131 5.98 -12.07 9.94
N GLU A 132 6.37 -12.60 11.11
CA GLU A 132 6.22 -14.01 11.46
C GLU A 132 4.75 -14.45 11.48
N TYR A 133 3.86 -13.59 12.02
CA TYR A 133 2.44 -13.87 12.01
C TYR A 133 1.89 -13.95 10.58
N ALA A 134 2.26 -12.98 9.72
CA ALA A 134 1.88 -12.97 8.32
C ALA A 134 2.42 -14.21 7.57
N ASP A 135 3.68 -14.62 7.79
CA ASP A 135 4.24 -15.84 7.18
C ASP A 135 3.46 -17.09 7.60
N SER A 136 3.02 -17.18 8.85
CA SER A 136 2.20 -18.29 9.34
C SER A 136 0.86 -18.43 8.61
N LEU A 137 0.31 -17.31 8.13
CA LEU A 137 -0.92 -17.22 7.33
C LEU A 137 -0.65 -17.33 5.82
N LYS A 138 0.60 -17.39 5.37
CA LYS A 138 1.02 -17.23 3.97
C LYS A 138 0.58 -15.89 3.38
N ALA A 139 0.55 -14.86 4.23
CA ALA A 139 0.22 -13.48 3.91
C ALA A 139 1.46 -12.59 4.03
N HIS A 140 1.32 -11.32 3.73
CA HIS A 140 2.36 -10.33 3.75
C HIS A 140 1.98 -9.12 4.62
N PHE A 141 2.85 -8.80 5.55
CA PHE A 141 2.86 -7.52 6.26
C PHE A 141 3.68 -6.55 5.39
N ALA A 142 2.99 -5.78 4.56
CA ALA A 142 3.58 -4.97 3.50
C ALA A 142 3.78 -3.52 3.97
N ILE A 143 5.02 -3.19 4.29
CA ILE A 143 5.41 -1.86 4.78
C ILE A 143 5.45 -0.89 3.60
N GLU A 144 4.80 0.26 3.76
CA GLU A 144 4.78 1.29 2.72
C GLU A 144 6.08 2.10 2.71
N THR A 145 6.60 2.33 1.50
CA THR A 145 7.72 3.27 1.29
C THR A 145 7.27 4.68 1.61
N GLY A 146 8.16 5.49 2.20
CA GLY A 146 7.75 6.83 2.54
C GLY A 146 8.78 7.69 3.24
N PRO A 147 8.85 7.70 4.58
CA PRO A 147 9.58 8.74 5.28
C PRO A 147 11.11 8.56 5.30
N GLU A 148 11.64 7.49 4.70
CA GLU A 148 13.08 7.23 4.55
C GLU A 148 13.42 6.79 3.13
N PRO A 149 14.71 6.91 2.71
CA PRO A 149 15.16 6.37 1.43
C PRO A 149 14.94 4.85 1.32
N ALA A 150 14.63 4.35 0.12
CA ALA A 150 14.37 2.95 -0.16
C ALA A 150 15.47 2.00 0.35
N LYS A 151 16.74 2.40 0.22
CA LYS A 151 17.88 1.62 0.75
C LYS A 151 17.82 1.43 2.26
N ARG A 152 17.42 2.46 3.03
CA ARG A 152 17.31 2.35 4.49
C ARG A 152 16.19 1.40 4.87
N LEU A 153 15.05 1.48 4.20
CA LEU A 153 13.96 0.52 4.41
C LEU A 153 14.45 -0.91 4.08
N ALA A 154 15.12 -1.13 2.94
CA ALA A 154 15.65 -2.44 2.56
C ALA A 154 16.58 -3.02 3.64
N ASP A 155 17.52 -2.20 4.15
CA ASP A 155 18.45 -2.63 5.20
C ASP A 155 17.72 -3.01 6.50
N PHE A 156 16.63 -2.31 6.82
CA PHE A 156 15.78 -2.66 7.96
C PHE A 156 15.04 -3.98 7.74
N LEU A 157 14.42 -4.17 6.56
CA LEU A 157 13.69 -5.39 6.22
C LEU A 157 14.59 -6.63 6.25
N ASP A 158 15.84 -6.51 5.78
CA ASP A 158 16.84 -7.59 5.83
C ASP A 158 17.10 -8.09 7.27
N THR A 159 16.87 -7.23 8.27
CA THR A 159 17.05 -7.61 9.69
C THR A 159 15.86 -8.38 10.28
N LEU A 160 14.71 -8.40 9.61
CA LEU A 160 13.50 -9.04 10.14
C LEU A 160 13.48 -10.56 9.93
N GLY A 161 14.21 -11.09 8.95
CA GLY A 161 14.45 -12.51 8.76
C GLY A 161 13.20 -13.37 8.54
N SER A 162 12.09 -12.80 8.06
CA SER A 162 10.82 -13.47 7.84
C SER A 162 10.35 -13.34 6.39
N ARG A 163 9.66 -14.35 5.87
CA ARG A 163 9.05 -14.31 4.52
C ARG A 163 7.72 -13.58 4.48
N GLY A 164 7.13 -13.33 5.65
CA GLY A 164 5.88 -12.55 5.76
C GLY A 164 6.10 -11.04 5.66
N VAL A 165 7.37 -10.56 5.75
CA VAL A 165 7.66 -9.14 5.52
C VAL A 165 7.66 -8.82 4.02
N ALA A 166 7.04 -7.69 3.66
CA ALA A 166 6.94 -7.25 2.29
C ALA A 166 6.87 -5.72 2.20
N VAL A 167 6.75 -5.20 0.98
CA VAL A 167 6.66 -3.77 0.70
C VAL A 167 5.42 -3.48 -0.14
N ASN A 168 4.68 -2.47 0.28
CA ASN A 168 3.79 -1.68 -0.56
C ASN A 168 4.60 -0.49 -1.11
N TYR A 169 4.89 -0.50 -2.40
CA TYR A 169 5.81 0.48 -2.99
C TYR A 169 5.05 1.69 -3.50
N ASP A 170 5.24 2.83 -2.85
CA ASP A 170 4.73 4.13 -3.29
C ASP A 170 5.88 4.97 -3.89
N PRO A 171 5.89 5.21 -5.22
CA PRO A 171 6.94 5.97 -5.88
C PRO A 171 6.89 7.46 -5.53
N ALA A 172 5.70 8.01 -5.29
CA ALA A 172 5.53 9.42 -4.97
C ALA A 172 6.08 9.76 -3.58
N ASN A 173 5.85 8.88 -2.59
CA ASN A 173 6.39 9.09 -1.25
C ASN A 173 7.92 9.16 -1.26
N LEU A 174 8.61 8.33 -2.04
CA LEU A 174 10.06 8.40 -2.20
C LEU A 174 10.50 9.69 -2.88
N THR A 175 9.83 10.06 -3.97
CA THR A 175 10.19 11.25 -4.76
C THR A 175 9.90 12.54 -3.99
N MET A 176 8.67 12.71 -3.49
CA MET A 176 8.25 13.98 -2.87
C MET A 176 8.72 14.14 -1.42
N CYS A 177 8.73 13.06 -0.60
CA CYS A 177 9.04 13.19 0.82
C CYS A 177 10.54 13.17 1.13
N VAL A 178 11.35 12.36 0.41
CA VAL A 178 12.76 12.11 0.75
C VAL A 178 13.76 12.35 -0.38
N ASP A 179 13.30 12.79 -1.56
CA ASP A 179 14.15 13.06 -2.72
C ASP A 179 14.95 11.83 -3.18
N ASP A 180 14.28 10.68 -3.14
CA ASP A 180 14.87 9.43 -3.61
C ASP A 180 14.36 9.10 -5.01
N ASP A 181 15.17 8.37 -5.78
CA ASP A 181 14.85 7.95 -7.13
C ASP A 181 13.94 6.72 -7.08
N ALA A 182 12.68 6.90 -7.45
CA ALA A 182 11.68 5.85 -7.40
C ALA A 182 12.06 4.61 -8.24
N ALA A 183 12.73 4.76 -9.39
CA ALA A 183 13.15 3.63 -10.20
C ALA A 183 14.32 2.86 -9.54
N LYS A 184 15.30 3.55 -8.96
CA LYS A 184 16.39 2.92 -8.21
C LYS A 184 15.90 2.25 -6.93
N GLY A 185 14.90 2.85 -6.26
CA GLY A 185 14.26 2.28 -5.08
C GLY A 185 13.64 0.92 -5.35
N VAL A 186 13.07 0.70 -6.55
CA VAL A 186 12.55 -0.62 -6.95
C VAL A 186 13.62 -1.70 -6.89
N TYR A 187 14.83 -1.44 -7.40
CA TYR A 187 15.91 -2.42 -7.35
C TYR A 187 16.42 -2.67 -5.92
N ALA A 188 16.43 -1.63 -5.08
CA ALA A 188 16.81 -1.78 -3.67
C ALA A 188 15.84 -2.69 -2.90
N LEU A 189 14.54 -2.60 -3.22
CA LEU A 189 13.46 -3.33 -2.54
C LEU A 189 12.92 -4.54 -3.32
N LYS A 190 13.57 -4.96 -4.40
CA LYS A 190 13.10 -5.97 -5.37
C LYS A 190 12.64 -7.29 -4.77
N ASN A 191 13.20 -7.69 -3.64
CA ASN A 191 12.87 -8.96 -2.97
C ASN A 191 11.62 -8.87 -2.10
N TYR A 192 11.09 -7.66 -1.89
CA TYR A 192 10.03 -7.37 -0.94
C TYR A 192 8.74 -6.82 -1.57
N ILE A 193 8.81 -6.24 -2.77
CA ILE A 193 7.65 -5.59 -3.41
C ILE A 193 6.58 -6.61 -3.77
N VAL A 194 5.41 -6.53 -3.12
CA VAL A 194 4.24 -7.38 -3.38
C VAL A 194 3.03 -6.57 -3.84
N HIS A 195 3.01 -5.28 -3.55
CA HIS A 195 1.94 -4.34 -3.90
C HIS A 195 2.55 -2.97 -4.21
N THR A 196 1.86 -2.16 -4.99
CA THR A 196 2.34 -0.80 -5.29
C THR A 196 1.19 0.19 -5.28
N HIS A 197 1.48 1.43 -4.88
CA HIS A 197 0.62 2.56 -5.17
C HIS A 197 0.97 3.19 -6.52
N ALA A 198 -0.04 3.74 -7.18
CA ALA A 198 0.10 4.67 -8.28
C ALA A 198 -0.37 6.04 -7.79
N LYS A 199 0.59 6.82 -7.35
CA LYS A 199 0.46 8.15 -6.76
C LYS A 199 1.53 9.05 -7.37
N ASP A 200 1.26 10.34 -7.46
CA ASP A 200 2.21 11.32 -7.97
C ASP A 200 2.24 12.57 -7.09
N GLY A 201 3.35 13.24 -7.10
CA GLY A 201 3.55 14.43 -6.27
C GLY A 201 4.74 15.23 -6.70
N MET A 202 4.79 16.48 -6.25
CA MET A 202 5.88 17.42 -6.50
C MET A 202 6.56 17.81 -5.19
N ARG A 203 7.88 17.94 -5.28
CA ARG A 203 8.72 18.43 -4.19
C ARG A 203 9.03 19.93 -4.38
N GLY A 204 9.37 20.61 -3.28
CA GLY A 204 9.82 22.01 -3.33
C GLY A 204 8.73 23.05 -3.44
N THR A 205 7.49 22.66 -3.18
CA THR A 205 6.33 23.56 -3.05
C THR A 205 6.02 23.86 -1.57
N GLU A 206 5.17 24.84 -1.29
CA GLU A 206 4.66 25.10 0.05
C GLU A 206 3.27 24.44 0.23
N PRO A 207 3.11 23.50 1.16
CA PRO A 207 4.10 22.89 2.09
C PRO A 207 5.21 22.14 1.33
N PRO A 208 6.25 21.55 1.99
CA PRO A 208 7.48 21.09 1.32
C PRO A 208 7.28 20.07 0.19
N TYR A 209 6.09 19.53 0.05
CA TYR A 209 5.62 18.69 -1.05
C TYR A 209 4.10 18.76 -1.20
N VAL A 210 3.60 18.40 -2.36
CA VAL A 210 2.16 18.32 -2.65
C VAL A 210 1.88 17.11 -3.55
N GLU A 211 0.81 16.37 -3.22
CA GLU A 211 0.25 15.34 -4.10
C GLU A 211 -0.50 16.01 -5.25
N VAL A 212 -0.29 15.53 -6.46
CA VAL A 212 -0.94 16.02 -7.69
C VAL A 212 -1.61 14.86 -8.44
N PRO A 213 -2.48 15.13 -9.43
CA PRO A 213 -3.01 14.10 -10.31
C PRO A 213 -1.90 13.29 -10.98
N LEU A 214 -2.14 12.00 -11.20
CA LEU A 214 -1.16 11.07 -11.75
C LEU A 214 -0.64 11.54 -13.12
N GLY A 215 0.68 11.61 -13.25
CA GLY A 215 1.35 12.11 -14.45
C GLY A 215 1.65 13.60 -14.45
N GLU A 216 1.25 14.34 -13.42
CA GLU A 216 1.51 15.77 -13.27
C GLU A 216 2.63 16.09 -12.26
N GLY A 217 3.20 15.05 -11.62
CA GLY A 217 4.24 15.17 -10.61
C GLY A 217 5.64 14.83 -11.12
N ASP A 218 6.51 14.60 -10.14
CA ASP A 218 7.94 14.38 -10.36
C ASP A 218 8.30 12.88 -10.50
N VAL A 219 7.33 11.96 -10.46
CA VAL A 219 7.57 10.54 -10.64
C VAL A 219 7.92 10.23 -12.10
N HIS A 220 9.10 9.68 -12.35
CA HIS A 220 9.57 9.27 -13.68
C HIS A 220 8.91 7.94 -14.08
N TRP A 221 7.63 7.98 -14.48
CA TRP A 221 6.77 6.81 -14.71
C TRP A 221 7.36 5.77 -15.66
N ASP A 222 7.97 6.18 -16.77
CA ASP A 222 8.52 5.24 -17.76
C ASP A 222 9.72 4.45 -17.20
N GLU A 223 10.54 5.08 -16.36
CA GLU A 223 11.66 4.43 -15.69
C GLU A 223 11.19 3.54 -14.54
N TYR A 224 10.23 4.02 -13.76
CA TYR A 224 9.63 3.27 -12.67
C TYR A 224 8.94 1.98 -13.16
N LEU A 225 8.07 2.08 -14.17
CA LEU A 225 7.37 0.90 -14.71
C LEU A 225 8.33 -0.10 -15.36
N ARG A 226 9.40 0.38 -16.01
CA ARG A 226 10.45 -0.49 -16.51
C ARG A 226 11.18 -1.23 -15.39
N ALA A 227 11.51 -0.54 -14.31
CA ALA A 227 12.17 -1.15 -13.16
C ALA A 227 11.30 -2.24 -12.51
N LEU A 228 9.98 -2.01 -12.38
CA LEU A 228 9.03 -3.02 -11.90
C LEU A 228 8.99 -4.26 -12.82
N ASP A 229 8.99 -4.06 -14.14
CA ASP A 229 8.99 -5.17 -15.11
C ASP A 229 10.30 -5.97 -15.05
N GLU A 230 11.43 -5.29 -14.96
CA GLU A 230 12.75 -5.91 -14.87
C GLU A 230 12.94 -6.76 -13.60
N ILE A 231 12.30 -6.41 -12.47
CA ILE A 231 12.29 -7.26 -11.28
C ILE A 231 11.23 -8.37 -11.33
N GLY A 232 10.42 -8.42 -12.40
CA GLY A 232 9.39 -9.43 -12.61
C GLY A 232 8.09 -9.20 -11.85
N PHE A 233 7.81 -7.98 -11.39
CA PHE A 233 6.55 -7.64 -10.73
C PHE A 233 5.36 -7.83 -11.70
N LYS A 234 4.24 -8.40 -11.21
CA LYS A 234 3.02 -8.66 -12.00
C LYS A 234 1.74 -8.31 -11.25
N GLY A 235 1.89 -7.50 -10.21
CA GLY A 235 0.78 -7.12 -9.33
C GLY A 235 -0.01 -5.93 -9.84
N PHE A 236 -0.59 -5.23 -8.90
CA PHE A 236 -1.45 -4.07 -9.15
C PHE A 236 -0.67 -2.76 -9.01
N LEU A 237 -0.90 -1.86 -9.95
CA LEU A 237 -0.63 -0.43 -9.80
C LEU A 237 -1.89 0.18 -9.19
N THR A 238 -1.92 0.32 -7.88
CA THR A 238 -3.12 0.72 -7.15
C THR A 238 -3.17 2.24 -7.02
N ILE A 239 -4.09 2.86 -7.73
CA ILE A 239 -4.30 4.31 -7.69
C ILE A 239 -4.73 4.73 -6.29
N GLU A 240 -3.94 5.60 -5.69
CA GLU A 240 -4.24 6.28 -4.44
C GLU A 240 -4.36 7.78 -4.69
N ARG A 241 -5.44 8.39 -4.20
CA ARG A 241 -5.71 9.82 -4.32
C ARG A 241 -6.20 10.37 -2.99
N GLU A 242 -5.30 10.97 -2.22
CA GLU A 242 -5.60 11.50 -0.87
C GLU A 242 -6.05 12.96 -0.91
N CYS A 243 -5.60 13.73 -1.89
CA CYS A 243 -5.86 15.16 -2.02
C CYS A 243 -6.81 15.50 -3.19
N GLY A 244 -7.07 16.78 -3.39
CA GLY A 244 -7.91 17.29 -4.49
C GLY A 244 -9.41 17.26 -4.20
N ASP A 245 -10.15 18.09 -4.97
CA ASP A 245 -11.59 18.31 -4.79
C ASP A 245 -12.45 17.40 -5.69
N THR A 246 -11.82 16.72 -6.66
CA THR A 246 -12.54 15.90 -7.66
C THR A 246 -11.93 14.48 -7.75
N PRO A 247 -11.90 13.70 -6.66
CA PRO A 247 -11.17 12.42 -6.63
C PRO A 247 -11.68 11.42 -7.68
N GLU A 248 -12.98 11.33 -7.92
CA GLU A 248 -13.54 10.45 -8.95
C GLU A 248 -12.99 10.75 -10.34
N LYS A 249 -12.89 12.05 -10.68
CA LYS A 249 -12.35 12.52 -11.97
C LYS A 249 -10.85 12.24 -12.05
N ASP A 250 -10.11 12.51 -10.97
CA ASP A 250 -8.66 12.32 -10.91
C ASP A 250 -8.33 10.83 -11.05
N ILE A 251 -9.06 9.94 -10.38
CA ILE A 251 -8.91 8.49 -10.50
C ILE A 251 -9.20 8.00 -11.92
N ALA A 252 -10.28 8.50 -12.55
CA ALA A 252 -10.60 8.15 -13.94
C ALA A 252 -9.51 8.63 -14.93
N LEU A 253 -8.87 9.76 -14.67
CA LEU A 253 -7.71 10.24 -15.44
C LEU A 253 -6.49 9.35 -15.19
N ALA A 254 -6.24 8.96 -13.95
CA ALA A 254 -5.14 8.07 -13.56
C ALA A 254 -5.26 6.69 -14.23
N VAL A 255 -6.46 6.11 -14.30
CA VAL A 255 -6.69 4.84 -15.04
C VAL A 255 -6.28 5.00 -16.49
N ARG A 256 -6.76 6.05 -17.18
CA ARG A 256 -6.40 6.29 -18.59
C ARG A 256 -4.90 6.52 -18.80
N PHE A 257 -4.26 7.24 -17.88
CA PHE A 257 -2.81 7.45 -17.91
C PHE A 257 -2.07 6.12 -17.82
N LEU A 258 -2.40 5.28 -16.83
CA LEU A 258 -1.78 3.97 -16.66
C LEU A 258 -2.05 3.05 -17.85
N GLU A 259 -3.29 3.00 -18.35
CA GLU A 259 -3.61 2.23 -19.56
C GLU A 259 -2.74 2.63 -20.76
N GLY A 260 -2.48 3.93 -20.93
CA GLY A 260 -1.58 4.43 -21.99
C GLY A 260 -0.12 4.05 -21.79
N LYS A 261 0.31 3.80 -20.56
CA LYS A 261 1.68 3.44 -20.20
C LYS A 261 1.95 1.93 -20.26
N ILE A 262 0.96 1.11 -19.88
CA ILE A 262 1.16 -0.35 -19.74
C ILE A 262 0.84 -1.16 -21.00
N ARG A 263 0.19 -0.56 -21.98
CA ARG A 263 -0.18 -1.19 -23.28
C ARG A 263 0.94 -1.32 -24.30
#